data_82a6de610275ad8a1c582931c90b8432
#
_entry.id   82a6de610275ad8a1c582931c90b8432
#
_cell.length_a   1.000
_cell.length_b   1.000
_cell.length_c   1.000
_cell.angle_alpha   90.00
_cell.angle_beta   90.00
_cell.angle_gamma   90.00
#
_symmetry.space_group_name_H-M   'P 1'
#
loop_
_entity.id
_entity.type
_entity.pdbx_description
1 polymer ?
#
loop_
_entity_poly.entity_id
_entity_poly.type
_entity_poly.pdbx_seq_one_letter_code
_entity_poly.pdbx_strand_id
1 'polypeptide(L)'
;MDRNPIKKKSVRDTSHRGYGIEFRPVKPFDLPSLRRWRNSPEISKQMTDSYYISPHQQRIWYESIRARIDQVHWVVWNKEIRTGYASIKGEGPIDSQEKLEVGFYVGDSPVRHGLLGYAIEMMLLDIAFERLSASQILGEIVKTNYSARKLAQQLGYREISENKIFVDIVLDPADYKTAKKKFVGFFKNARCELFRKDNN
;
A
#
# COMPACT_ATOMS: atom_id res chain seq x y z
N MET A 1 28.28 23.27 20.26
CA MET A 1 26.95 22.72 20.65
C MET A 1 26.39 21.99 19.42
N ASP A 2 26.72 20.71 19.32
CA ASP A 2 26.25 19.85 18.23
C ASP A 2 24.76 19.56 18.42
N ARG A 3 23.95 20.12 17.53
CA ARG A 3 22.55 19.73 17.41
C ARG A 3 22.53 18.35 16.75
N ASN A 4 22.38 17.31 17.56
CA ASN A 4 22.15 15.95 17.10
C ASN A 4 20.99 15.96 16.10
N PRO A 5 21.16 15.59 14.81
CA PRO A 5 20.06 15.60 13.85
C PRO A 5 19.04 14.57 14.33
N ILE A 6 17.83 15.02 14.62
CA ILE A 6 16.70 14.14 14.94
C ILE A 6 16.59 13.14 13.79
N LYS A 7 17.01 11.89 14.03
CA LYS A 7 16.89 10.81 13.03
C LYS A 7 15.44 10.75 12.59
N LYS A 8 15.18 11.15 11.35
CA LYS A 8 13.86 11.02 10.71
C LYS A 8 13.45 9.55 10.84
N LYS A 9 12.40 9.24 11.61
CA LYS A 9 11.94 7.86 11.76
C LYS A 9 11.64 7.29 10.37
N SER A 10 12.18 6.11 10.07
CA SER A 10 11.94 5.42 8.81
C SER A 10 10.43 5.22 8.62
N VAL A 11 9.96 5.38 7.39
CA VAL A 11 8.58 5.08 6.97
C VAL A 11 8.16 3.67 7.41
N ARG A 12 9.12 2.73 7.50
CA ARG A 12 8.92 1.33 7.88
C ARG A 12 8.38 1.10 9.29
N ASP A 13 8.85 1.90 10.25
CA ASP A 13 8.53 1.71 11.68
C ASP A 13 7.45 2.66 12.16
N THR A 14 6.81 3.35 11.22
CA THR A 14 5.85 4.39 11.52
C THR A 14 4.45 3.97 11.09
N SER A 15 3.46 4.23 11.95
CA SER A 15 2.06 4.18 11.55
C SER A 15 1.70 5.47 10.80
N HIS A 16 0.84 5.34 9.79
CA HIS A 16 0.34 6.45 9.00
C HIS A 16 -1.18 6.52 9.12
N ARG A 17 -1.73 7.71 9.23
CA ARG A 17 -3.18 7.93 9.32
C ARG A 17 -3.63 8.96 8.28
N GLY A 18 -4.72 8.64 7.60
CA GLY A 18 -5.32 9.51 6.59
C GLY A 18 -6.55 8.86 5.98
N TYR A 19 -7.38 9.61 5.30
CA TYR A 19 -8.53 9.09 4.54
C TYR A 19 -9.49 8.21 5.35
N GLY A 20 -9.54 8.39 6.69
CA GLY A 20 -10.35 7.56 7.59
C GLY A 20 -9.79 6.18 7.91
N ILE A 21 -8.55 5.88 7.49
CA ILE A 21 -7.85 4.63 7.76
C ILE A 21 -6.50 4.86 8.44
N GLU A 22 -5.92 3.78 8.95
CA GLU A 22 -4.58 3.76 9.54
C GLU A 22 -3.77 2.61 8.96
N PHE A 23 -2.53 2.89 8.56
CA PHE A 23 -1.53 1.88 8.24
C PHE A 23 -0.69 1.61 9.47
N ARG A 24 -0.68 0.37 9.96
CA ARG A 24 0.17 -0.08 11.07
C ARG A 24 1.18 -1.10 10.55
N PRO A 25 2.48 -0.99 10.88
CA PRO A 25 3.47 -1.99 10.50
C PRO A 25 3.01 -3.39 10.88
N VAL A 26 3.23 -4.36 9.98
CA VAL A 26 2.83 -5.76 10.19
C VAL A 26 3.47 -6.32 11.46
N LYS A 27 2.70 -7.03 12.27
CA LYS A 27 3.12 -7.70 13.50
C LYS A 27 2.78 -9.20 13.43
N PRO A 28 3.43 -10.07 14.24
CA PRO A 28 3.17 -11.52 14.23
C PRO A 28 1.70 -11.90 14.41
N PHE A 29 0.95 -11.17 15.22
CA PHE A 29 -0.47 -11.41 15.47
C PHE A 29 -1.40 -11.04 14.30
N ASP A 30 -0.86 -10.39 13.26
CA ASP A 30 -1.60 -10.06 12.03
C ASP A 30 -1.53 -11.19 11.00
N LEU A 31 -0.52 -12.06 11.09
CA LEU A 31 -0.23 -13.09 10.08
C LEU A 31 -1.42 -14.02 9.79
N PRO A 32 -2.20 -14.50 10.77
CA PRO A 32 -3.36 -15.32 10.49
C PRO A 32 -4.39 -14.64 9.58
N SER A 33 -4.66 -13.34 9.81
CA SER A 33 -5.59 -12.55 8.98
C SER A 33 -5.05 -12.33 7.58
N LEU A 34 -3.79 -11.91 7.46
CA LEU A 34 -3.13 -11.70 6.16
C LEU A 34 -3.14 -12.99 5.32
N ARG A 35 -2.80 -14.13 5.93
CA ARG A 35 -2.80 -15.44 5.26
C ARG A 35 -4.21 -15.87 4.82
N ARG A 36 -5.22 -15.72 5.70
CA ARG A 36 -6.61 -16.04 5.37
C ARG A 36 -7.07 -15.23 4.16
N TRP A 37 -6.82 -13.92 4.16
CA TRP A 37 -7.19 -13.05 3.05
C TRP A 37 -6.47 -13.43 1.77
N ARG A 38 -5.15 -13.61 1.82
CA ARG A 38 -4.33 -13.93 0.65
C ARG A 38 -4.69 -15.27 0.02
N ASN A 39 -5.18 -16.22 0.82
CA ASN A 39 -5.64 -17.54 0.37
C ASN A 39 -7.12 -17.54 -0.07
N SER A 40 -7.86 -16.46 0.14
CA SER A 40 -9.25 -16.42 -0.34
C SER A 40 -9.30 -16.32 -1.87
N PRO A 41 -10.24 -17.03 -2.52
CA PRO A 41 -10.35 -17.02 -3.97
C PRO A 41 -10.55 -15.63 -4.57
N GLU A 42 -11.22 -14.74 -3.84
CA GLU A 42 -11.50 -13.37 -4.27
C GLU A 42 -10.23 -12.52 -4.38
N ILE A 43 -9.23 -12.78 -3.52
CA ILE A 43 -7.97 -12.05 -3.51
C ILE A 43 -6.93 -12.78 -4.35
N SER A 44 -6.77 -14.10 -4.16
CA SER A 44 -5.72 -14.87 -4.83
C SER A 44 -5.80 -14.80 -6.36
N LYS A 45 -7.02 -14.80 -6.94
CA LYS A 45 -7.23 -14.65 -8.39
C LYS A 45 -6.81 -13.30 -8.97
N GLN A 46 -6.66 -12.29 -8.12
CA GLN A 46 -6.30 -10.93 -8.51
C GLN A 46 -4.80 -10.62 -8.30
N MET A 47 -4.06 -11.62 -7.84
CA MET A 47 -2.63 -11.50 -7.56
C MET A 47 -1.79 -12.06 -8.71
N THR A 48 -0.57 -11.56 -8.84
CA THR A 48 0.42 -12.05 -9.78
C THR A 48 0.80 -13.50 -9.50
N ASP A 49 0.79 -13.89 -8.20
CA ASP A 49 0.96 -15.25 -7.74
C ASP A 49 -0.23 -15.72 -6.91
N SER A 50 -0.77 -16.90 -7.25
CA SER A 50 -2.02 -17.43 -6.68
C SER A 50 -1.83 -18.73 -5.90
N TYR A 51 -0.59 -19.09 -5.50
CA TYR A 51 -0.35 -20.31 -4.71
C TYR A 51 -0.88 -20.18 -3.27
N TYR A 52 -1.24 -21.32 -2.69
CA TYR A 52 -1.65 -21.39 -1.29
C TYR A 52 -0.49 -21.10 -0.34
N ILE A 53 -0.73 -20.27 0.64
CA ILE A 53 0.25 -19.88 1.65
C ILE A 53 -0.03 -20.65 2.95
N SER A 54 0.88 -21.53 3.34
CA SER A 54 0.82 -22.23 4.62
C SER A 54 1.24 -21.33 5.80
N PRO A 55 0.92 -21.70 7.07
CA PRO A 55 1.39 -20.98 8.24
C PRO A 55 2.92 -20.85 8.31
N HIS A 56 3.65 -21.87 7.84
CA HIS A 56 5.10 -21.90 7.82
C HIS A 56 5.64 -20.89 6.79
N GLN A 57 5.14 -20.92 5.57
CA GLN A 57 5.52 -19.94 4.52
C GLN A 57 5.23 -18.49 4.94
N GLN A 58 4.08 -18.26 5.60
CA GLN A 58 3.76 -16.93 6.12
C GLN A 58 4.75 -16.44 7.17
N ARG A 59 5.27 -17.31 8.04
CA ARG A 59 6.32 -16.95 9.00
C ARG A 59 7.63 -16.63 8.32
N ILE A 60 8.07 -17.47 7.36
CA ILE A 60 9.28 -17.20 6.57
C ILE A 60 9.17 -15.85 5.87
N TRP A 61 8.04 -15.57 5.22
CA TRP A 61 7.79 -14.28 4.60
C TRP A 61 7.91 -13.13 5.61
N TYR A 62 7.30 -13.26 6.79
CA TYR A 62 7.37 -12.22 7.83
C TYR A 62 8.79 -11.94 8.29
N GLU A 63 9.61 -12.98 8.53
CA GLU A 63 11.02 -12.79 8.88
C GLU A 63 11.81 -12.16 7.74
N SER A 64 11.51 -12.53 6.48
CA SER A 64 12.17 -11.94 5.34
C SER A 64 11.91 -10.44 5.21
N ILE A 65 10.66 -10.00 5.34
CA ILE A 65 10.31 -8.58 5.19
C ILE A 65 10.89 -7.70 6.32
N ARG A 66 11.18 -8.27 7.49
CA ARG A 66 11.81 -7.53 8.60
C ARG A 66 13.26 -7.14 8.30
N ALA A 67 13.98 -7.97 7.57
CA ALA A 67 15.38 -7.73 7.21
C ALA A 67 15.54 -6.84 5.97
N ARG A 68 14.52 -6.74 5.11
CA ARG A 68 14.60 -6.01 3.84
C ARG A 68 14.51 -4.51 4.04
N ILE A 69 15.30 -3.76 3.29
CA ILE A 69 15.33 -2.29 3.30
C ILE A 69 14.64 -1.69 2.06
N ASP A 70 14.36 -2.52 1.07
CA ASP A 70 13.78 -2.17 -0.23
C ASP A 70 12.25 -2.23 -0.25
N GLN A 71 11.62 -2.55 0.87
CA GLN A 71 10.16 -2.63 0.94
C GLN A 71 9.62 -2.33 2.34
N VAL A 72 8.37 -1.95 2.38
CA VAL A 72 7.62 -1.70 3.62
C VAL A 72 6.21 -2.26 3.51
N HIS A 73 5.71 -2.80 4.62
CA HIS A 73 4.46 -3.54 4.68
C HIS A 73 3.62 -3.11 5.87
N TRP A 74 2.33 -2.90 5.63
CA TRP A 74 1.36 -2.50 6.65
C TRP A 74 0.11 -3.35 6.63
N VAL A 75 -0.51 -3.47 7.78
CA VAL A 75 -1.92 -3.83 7.91
C VAL A 75 -2.73 -2.56 7.87
N VAL A 76 -3.79 -2.56 7.07
CA VAL A 76 -4.74 -1.46 6.99
C VAL A 76 -5.82 -1.65 8.05
N TRP A 77 -6.05 -0.60 8.81
CA TRP A 77 -7.07 -0.56 9.86
C TRP A 77 -8.10 0.53 9.56
N ASN A 78 -9.36 0.21 9.77
CA ASN A 78 -10.44 1.18 9.84
C ASN A 78 -11.00 1.13 11.26
N LYS A 79 -10.77 2.19 12.04
CA LYS A 79 -10.96 2.18 13.49
C LYS A 79 -10.15 1.02 14.11
N GLU A 80 -10.80 0.10 14.85
CA GLU A 80 -10.15 -1.05 15.49
C GLU A 80 -10.27 -2.36 14.68
N ILE A 81 -10.71 -2.28 13.43
CA ILE A 81 -10.91 -3.45 12.56
C ILE A 81 -9.79 -3.50 11.52
N ARG A 82 -9.11 -4.65 11.40
CA ARG A 82 -8.21 -4.94 10.28
C ARG A 82 -9.03 -5.07 9.01
N THR A 83 -8.71 -4.30 7.98
CA THR A 83 -9.48 -4.24 6.74
C THR A 83 -8.72 -4.61 5.50
N GLY A 84 -7.39 -4.70 5.57
CA GLY A 84 -6.59 -5.01 4.41
C GLY A 84 -5.08 -4.99 4.68
N TYR A 85 -4.35 -5.00 3.60
CA TYR A 85 -2.90 -4.96 3.55
C TYR A 85 -2.45 -3.94 2.52
N ALA A 86 -1.31 -3.30 2.78
CA ALA A 86 -0.68 -2.35 1.89
C ALA A 86 0.84 -2.50 1.92
N SER A 87 1.51 -2.22 0.81
CA SER A 87 2.98 -2.26 0.70
C SER A 87 3.49 -1.24 -0.30
N ILE A 88 4.74 -0.83 -0.09
CA ILE A 88 5.56 -0.11 -1.08
C ILE A 88 6.84 -0.90 -1.25
N LYS A 89 7.30 -1.06 -2.50
CA LYS A 89 8.51 -1.79 -2.85
C LYS A 89 9.36 -0.98 -3.83
N GLY A 90 10.65 -1.22 -3.79
CA GLY A 90 11.63 -0.68 -4.71
C GLY A 90 12.69 -1.73 -5.07
N GLU A 91 13.57 -1.40 -5.98
CA GLU A 91 14.68 -2.27 -6.38
C GLU A 91 15.89 -2.17 -5.42
N GLY A 92 15.91 -1.17 -4.55
CA GLY A 92 16.95 -0.90 -3.55
C GLY A 92 16.36 -0.20 -2.32
N PRO A 93 17.18 0.39 -1.44
CA PRO A 93 16.71 1.03 -0.20
C PRO A 93 15.56 1.99 -0.48
N ILE A 94 14.41 1.76 0.19
CA ILE A 94 13.15 2.44 -0.12
C ILE A 94 13.23 3.97 -0.05
N ASP A 95 14.09 4.50 0.83
CA ASP A 95 14.26 5.94 1.05
C ASP A 95 15.10 6.64 -0.05
N SER A 96 15.63 5.88 -1.01
CA SER A 96 16.52 6.38 -2.08
C SER A 96 16.09 5.98 -3.49
N GLN A 97 14.88 5.44 -3.64
CA GLN A 97 14.39 4.98 -4.94
C GLN A 97 13.53 6.04 -5.61
N GLU A 98 13.83 6.30 -6.89
CA GLU A 98 13.02 7.19 -7.73
C GLU A 98 11.75 6.50 -8.24
N LYS A 99 11.83 5.19 -8.48
CA LYS A 99 10.71 4.37 -8.97
C LYS A 99 10.31 3.37 -7.90
N LEU A 100 9.03 3.37 -7.56
CA LEU A 100 8.45 2.50 -6.55
C LEU A 100 7.25 1.76 -7.11
N GLU A 101 6.95 0.61 -6.52
CA GLU A 101 5.74 -0.16 -6.73
C GLU A 101 4.87 -0.06 -5.49
N VAL A 102 3.58 0.21 -5.65
CA VAL A 102 2.59 0.14 -4.57
C VAL A 102 1.64 -1.02 -4.81
N GLY A 103 1.25 -1.68 -3.73
CA GLY A 103 0.34 -2.80 -3.81
C GLY A 103 -0.53 -2.93 -2.57
N PHE A 104 -1.78 -3.33 -2.76
CA PHE A 104 -2.70 -3.57 -1.66
C PHE A 104 -3.78 -4.59 -2.00
N TYR A 105 -4.45 -5.07 -0.97
CA TYR A 105 -5.73 -5.74 -1.09
C TYR A 105 -6.64 -5.42 0.10
N VAL A 106 -7.95 -5.44 -0.16
CA VAL A 106 -8.97 -5.32 0.87
C VAL A 106 -9.33 -6.72 1.37
N GLY A 107 -9.20 -6.94 2.68
CA GLY A 107 -9.53 -8.21 3.34
C GLY A 107 -11.04 -8.40 3.56
N ASP A 108 -11.40 -9.16 4.60
CA ASP A 108 -12.80 -9.35 5.02
C ASP A 108 -13.33 -8.05 5.64
N SER A 109 -13.79 -7.15 4.82
CA SER A 109 -14.43 -5.95 5.34
C SER A 109 -15.89 -5.93 4.94
N PRO A 110 -16.82 -5.70 5.87
CA PRO A 110 -18.20 -5.37 5.53
C PRO A 110 -18.26 -4.09 4.67
N VAL A 111 -17.15 -3.34 4.60
CA VAL A 111 -16.97 -2.11 3.81
C VAL A 111 -16.19 -2.37 2.52
N ARG A 112 -16.20 -3.59 1.98
CA ARG A 112 -15.51 -3.95 0.72
C ARG A 112 -15.99 -3.11 -0.48
N HIS A 113 -17.16 -2.51 -0.36
CA HIS A 113 -17.76 -1.67 -1.38
C HIS A 113 -17.60 -0.20 -1.03
N GLY A 114 -17.08 0.59 -1.95
CA GLY A 114 -16.98 2.03 -1.80
C GLY A 114 -15.57 2.59 -1.85
N LEU A 115 -15.29 3.60 -1.03
CA LEU A 115 -14.06 4.40 -1.11
C LEU A 115 -12.82 3.77 -0.44
N LEU A 116 -12.92 2.57 0.18
CA LEU A 116 -11.80 1.98 0.93
C LEU A 116 -10.57 1.72 0.03
N GLY A 117 -10.77 1.17 -1.17
CA GLY A 117 -9.67 0.96 -2.11
C GLY A 117 -8.98 2.27 -2.50
N TYR A 118 -9.78 3.32 -2.75
CA TYR A 118 -9.24 4.67 -3.01
C TYR A 118 -8.49 5.24 -1.82
N ALA A 119 -9.02 5.08 -0.60
CA ALA A 119 -8.37 5.52 0.63
C ALA A 119 -6.99 4.87 0.80
N ILE A 120 -6.89 3.56 0.55
CA ILE A 120 -5.64 2.80 0.66
C ILE A 120 -4.65 3.26 -0.39
N GLU A 121 -5.07 3.30 -1.66
CA GLU A 121 -4.18 3.69 -2.76
C GLU A 121 -3.70 5.12 -2.61
N MET A 122 -4.59 6.08 -2.32
CA MET A 122 -4.21 7.47 -2.13
C MET A 122 -3.24 7.65 -0.97
N MET A 123 -3.39 6.88 0.11
CA MET A 123 -2.45 6.93 1.23
C MET A 123 -1.09 6.35 0.87
N LEU A 124 -1.03 5.26 0.08
CA LEU A 124 0.21 4.72 -0.47
C LEU A 124 0.91 5.74 -1.36
N LEU A 125 0.17 6.38 -2.26
CA LEU A 125 0.70 7.38 -3.18
C LEU A 125 1.20 8.64 -2.46
N ASP A 126 0.50 9.09 -1.42
CA ASP A 126 0.98 10.21 -0.58
C ASP A 126 2.30 9.85 0.13
N ILE A 127 2.40 8.63 0.65
CA ILE A 127 3.66 8.17 1.26
C ILE A 127 4.77 8.11 0.23
N ALA A 128 4.51 7.52 -0.94
CA ALA A 128 5.50 7.36 -2.00
C ALA A 128 5.98 8.70 -2.54
N PHE A 129 5.07 9.61 -2.92
CA PHE A 129 5.44 10.89 -3.52
C PHE A 129 5.88 11.95 -2.51
N GLU A 130 5.19 12.05 -1.35
CA GLU A 130 5.43 13.15 -0.41
C GLU A 130 6.47 12.80 0.67
N ARG A 131 6.65 11.50 1.01
CA ARG A 131 7.56 11.06 2.06
C ARG A 131 8.83 10.42 1.54
N LEU A 132 8.70 9.59 0.50
CA LEU A 132 9.82 8.88 -0.14
C LEU A 132 10.35 9.64 -1.35
N SER A 133 9.67 10.69 -1.81
CA SER A 133 10.08 11.54 -2.93
C SER A 133 10.23 10.75 -4.25
N ALA A 134 9.40 9.72 -4.44
CA ALA A 134 9.38 8.97 -5.69
C ALA A 134 9.06 9.90 -6.87
N SER A 135 9.75 9.70 -7.97
CA SER A 135 9.47 10.40 -9.23
C SER A 135 8.40 9.67 -10.05
N GLN A 136 8.20 8.36 -9.80
CA GLN A 136 7.28 7.54 -10.57
C GLN A 136 6.81 6.32 -9.78
N ILE A 137 5.55 5.93 -9.95
CA ILE A 137 5.02 4.66 -9.47
C ILE A 137 4.79 3.74 -10.66
N LEU A 138 5.33 2.53 -10.57
CA LEU A 138 5.14 1.45 -11.54
C LEU A 138 4.23 0.38 -10.92
N GLY A 139 3.58 -0.41 -11.75
CA GLY A 139 2.79 -1.55 -11.28
C GLY A 139 2.29 -2.42 -12.41
N GLU A 140 1.82 -3.61 -12.02
CA GLU A 140 1.17 -4.57 -12.90
C GLU A 140 -0.22 -4.90 -12.35
N ILE A 141 -1.21 -4.96 -13.23
CA ILE A 141 -2.58 -5.35 -12.88
C ILE A 141 -3.00 -6.54 -13.74
N VAL A 142 -3.54 -7.59 -13.11
CA VAL A 142 -4.15 -8.71 -13.84
C VAL A 142 -5.26 -8.17 -14.75
N LYS A 143 -5.23 -8.51 -16.03
CA LYS A 143 -6.17 -7.98 -17.05
C LYS A 143 -7.64 -8.11 -16.68
N THR A 144 -8.01 -9.19 -16.01
CA THR A 144 -9.37 -9.47 -15.56
C THR A 144 -9.75 -8.72 -14.27
N ASN A 145 -8.80 -8.02 -13.63
CA ASN A 145 -9.09 -7.20 -12.46
C ASN A 145 -9.61 -5.81 -12.88
N TYR A 146 -10.80 -5.78 -13.44
CA TYR A 146 -11.43 -4.54 -13.92
C TYR A 146 -11.59 -3.47 -12.83
N SER A 147 -11.80 -3.90 -11.58
CA SER A 147 -11.94 -2.97 -10.45
C SER A 147 -10.64 -2.22 -10.17
N ALA A 148 -9.48 -2.93 -10.15
CA ALA A 148 -8.19 -2.31 -9.96
C ALA A 148 -7.81 -1.41 -11.14
N ARG A 149 -8.04 -1.85 -12.38
CA ARG A 149 -7.81 -1.04 -13.59
C ARG A 149 -8.61 0.26 -13.56
N LYS A 150 -9.91 0.20 -13.21
CA LYS A 150 -10.76 1.38 -13.08
C LYS A 150 -10.28 2.33 -11.99
N LEU A 151 -9.88 1.80 -10.81
CA LEU A 151 -9.32 2.59 -9.72
C LEU A 151 -8.04 3.28 -10.16
N ALA A 152 -7.10 2.54 -10.77
CA ALA A 152 -5.84 3.08 -11.27
C ALA A 152 -6.08 4.21 -12.28
N GLN A 153 -6.92 3.99 -13.29
CA GLN A 153 -7.29 5.01 -14.28
C GLN A 153 -7.86 6.28 -13.63
N GLN A 154 -8.72 6.12 -12.63
CA GLN A 154 -9.34 7.26 -11.94
C GLN A 154 -8.34 8.05 -11.07
N LEU A 155 -7.28 7.41 -10.60
CA LEU A 155 -6.19 8.04 -9.84
C LEU A 155 -5.06 8.57 -10.74
N GLY A 156 -5.21 8.45 -12.07
CA GLY A 156 -4.31 9.07 -13.04
C GLY A 156 -3.22 8.14 -13.58
N TYR A 157 -3.24 6.84 -13.26
CA TYR A 157 -2.35 5.87 -13.90
C TYR A 157 -2.61 5.77 -15.40
N ARG A 158 -1.55 5.57 -16.14
CA ARG A 158 -1.57 5.28 -17.59
C ARG A 158 -1.14 3.84 -17.83
N GLU A 159 -1.84 3.13 -18.69
CA GLU A 159 -1.41 1.82 -19.21
C GLU A 159 -0.31 2.04 -20.24
N ILE A 160 0.83 1.36 -20.10
CA ILE A 160 2.02 1.54 -20.94
C ILE A 160 2.35 0.32 -21.79
N SER A 161 2.04 -0.87 -21.30
CA SER A 161 2.19 -2.12 -22.05
C SER A 161 1.21 -3.17 -21.54
N GLU A 162 1.07 -4.27 -22.28
CA GLU A 162 0.31 -5.41 -21.84
C GLU A 162 0.87 -6.72 -22.40
N ASN A 163 0.72 -7.79 -21.64
CA ASN A 163 0.98 -9.15 -22.08
C ASN A 163 -0.30 -10.00 -22.03
N LYS A 164 -0.20 -11.34 -22.08
CA LYS A 164 -1.39 -12.21 -22.03
C LYS A 164 -2.18 -12.11 -20.72
N ILE A 165 -1.53 -11.76 -19.59
CA ILE A 165 -2.08 -11.86 -18.24
C ILE A 165 -2.18 -10.49 -17.58
N PHE A 166 -1.21 -9.63 -17.79
CA PHE A 166 -1.06 -8.35 -17.09
C PHE A 166 -1.12 -7.14 -18.01
N VAL A 167 -1.46 -6.02 -17.39
CA VAL A 167 -1.31 -4.67 -17.92
C VAL A 167 -0.31 -3.94 -17.04
N ASP A 168 0.74 -3.39 -17.65
CA ASP A 168 1.72 -2.54 -16.96
C ASP A 168 1.19 -1.12 -16.88
N ILE A 169 1.31 -0.52 -15.72
CA ILE A 169 0.81 0.82 -15.44
C ILE A 169 1.90 1.71 -14.87
N VAL A 170 1.77 3.01 -15.11
CA VAL A 170 2.67 4.03 -14.57
C VAL A 170 1.88 5.25 -14.10
N LEU A 171 2.37 5.88 -13.03
CA LEU A 171 1.81 7.12 -12.50
C LEU A 171 2.91 8.11 -12.17
N ASP A 172 2.74 9.33 -12.66
CA ASP A 172 3.59 10.47 -12.36
C ASP A 172 2.94 11.36 -11.27
N PRO A 173 3.74 12.08 -10.45
CA PRO A 173 3.20 12.93 -9.36
C PRO A 173 2.21 13.99 -9.84
N ALA A 174 2.40 14.55 -11.04
CA ALA A 174 1.53 15.58 -11.61
C ALA A 174 0.14 15.06 -11.95
N ASP A 175 0.08 13.84 -12.55
CA ASP A 175 -1.16 13.17 -12.90
C ASP A 175 -1.94 12.80 -11.63
N TYR A 176 -1.24 12.22 -10.63
CA TYR A 176 -1.84 11.93 -9.34
C TYR A 176 -2.39 13.19 -8.64
N LYS A 177 -1.61 14.27 -8.59
CA LYS A 177 -2.03 15.53 -7.96
C LYS A 177 -3.32 16.07 -8.59
N THR A 178 -3.47 15.92 -9.90
CA THR A 178 -4.67 16.33 -10.64
C THR A 178 -5.85 15.42 -10.33
N ALA A 179 -5.65 14.10 -10.36
CA ALA A 179 -6.68 13.11 -10.07
C ALA A 179 -7.16 13.18 -8.61
N LYS A 180 -6.24 13.31 -7.65
CA LYS A 180 -6.50 13.40 -6.21
C LYS A 180 -7.55 14.47 -5.87
N LYS A 181 -7.53 15.62 -6.56
CA LYS A 181 -8.49 16.71 -6.33
C LYS A 181 -9.96 16.28 -6.43
N LYS A 182 -10.26 15.27 -7.25
CA LYS A 182 -11.62 14.75 -7.45
C LYS A 182 -12.13 13.97 -6.25
N PHE A 183 -11.21 13.42 -5.43
CA PHE A 183 -11.54 12.49 -4.35
C PHE A 183 -11.41 13.09 -2.94
N VAL A 184 -10.64 14.16 -2.77
CA VAL A 184 -10.37 14.72 -1.42
C VAL A 184 -11.63 15.11 -0.66
N GLY A 185 -12.68 15.57 -1.35
CA GLY A 185 -13.95 15.94 -0.74
C GLY A 185 -14.76 14.77 -0.16
N PHE A 186 -14.44 13.54 -0.52
CA PHE A 186 -15.11 12.34 0.02
C PHE A 186 -14.52 11.86 1.34
N PHE A 187 -13.38 12.40 1.77
CA PHE A 187 -12.68 11.97 2.97
C PHE A 187 -12.59 13.09 4.00
N LYS A 188 -12.90 12.79 5.28
CA LYS A 188 -12.80 13.77 6.37
C LYS A 188 -11.38 14.27 6.61
N ASN A 189 -10.38 13.40 6.43
CA ASN A 189 -8.95 13.70 6.59
C ASN A 189 -8.22 13.26 5.33
N ALA A 190 -8.27 14.12 4.30
CA ALA A 190 -7.69 13.83 2.99
C ALA A 190 -6.17 14.05 2.92
N ARG A 191 -5.46 13.88 4.03
CA ARG A 191 -4.00 13.98 4.11
C ARG A 191 -3.44 12.79 4.87
N CYS A 192 -2.30 12.29 4.42
CA CYS A 192 -1.54 11.31 5.15
C CYS A 192 -0.77 12.01 6.29
N GLU A 193 -1.14 11.74 7.53
CA GLU A 193 -0.45 12.24 8.71
C GLU A 193 0.41 11.15 9.34
N LEU A 194 1.61 11.52 9.80
CA LEU A 194 2.44 10.66 10.63
C LEU A 194 1.80 10.56 12.02
N PHE A 195 1.34 9.38 12.38
CA PHE A 195 0.81 9.13 13.71
C PHE A 195 1.93 8.60 14.61
N ARG A 196 2.29 9.38 15.63
CA ARG A 196 3.05 8.89 16.77
C ARG A 196 2.05 8.30 17.77
N LYS A 197 2.08 6.97 17.99
CA LYS A 197 1.62 6.48 19.29
C LYS A 197 2.68 6.93 20.29
N ASP A 198 2.34 7.91 21.10
CA ASP A 198 3.10 8.13 22.33
C ASP A 198 2.96 6.86 23.15
N ASN A 199 4.09 6.20 23.40
CA ASN A 199 4.15 5.06 24.30
C ASN A 199 3.85 5.60 25.71
N ASN A 200 2.66 5.35 26.20
CA ASN A 200 2.41 5.25 27.64
C ASN A 200 2.73 3.83 28.08
#